data_54d98ced626beb9056fe795418511f06
#
_entry.id   54d98ced626beb9056fe795418511f06
#
_cell.length_a   1.000
_cell.length_b   1.000
_cell.length_c   1.000
_cell.angle_alpha   90.00
_cell.angle_beta   90.00
_cell.angle_gamma   90.00
#
_symmetry.space_group_name_H-M   'P 1'
#
loop_
_entity.id
_entity.type
_entity.pdbx_description
1 polymer ?
#
loop_
_entity_poly.entity_id
_entity_poly.type
_entity_poly.pdbx_seq_one_letter_code
_entity_poly.pdbx_strand_id
1 'polypeptide(L)'
;TDRRDAAKLARSYRSGDLTAVWVPDAAHEALRDLVRARLAAKRDQLRARHRLSKFLLRHGRRTPEGTNAWTEKYLHWVKTAVHFEHTAQEVTLSDYLHEVEHAAERVARLERSIDAAIDALPAKMRAVIDALQSLRGIAQLSAVTIMAEVGELSRFEHPRQLMAYSGAVSSEHTSGERVRRGAISKTGNAHLRRIVVEAAWAYRHRPAVGKTLALRQRRSSPAVTAMAWKAQNRLHQRYARLIGRGKCKQQTVTAVGRELLGFIWAIGVHVERELSVRPRQAA
;
A
#
# COMPACT_ATOMS: atom_id res chain seq x y z
N THR A 1 22.49 -26.91 3.95
CA THR A 1 23.54 -26.30 4.79
C THR A 1 24.24 -25.22 4.00
N ASP A 2 24.72 -24.16 4.66
CA ASP A 2 25.34 -22.97 4.05
C ASP A 2 26.39 -23.31 2.99
N ARG A 3 27.21 -24.32 3.23
CA ARG A 3 28.23 -24.79 2.26
C ARG A 3 27.58 -25.31 0.95
N ARG A 4 26.46 -26.04 1.03
CA ARG A 4 25.75 -26.55 -0.16
C ARG A 4 25.07 -25.43 -0.91
N ASP A 5 24.52 -24.47 -0.19
CA ASP A 5 23.83 -23.32 -0.76
C ASP A 5 24.83 -22.38 -1.42
N ALA A 6 25.97 -22.11 -0.78
CA ALA A 6 27.09 -21.36 -1.39
C ALA A 6 27.61 -22.03 -2.66
N ALA A 7 27.82 -23.35 -2.65
CA ALA A 7 28.29 -24.08 -3.83
C ALA A 7 27.26 -24.08 -4.97
N LYS A 8 25.95 -24.12 -4.64
CA LYS A 8 24.86 -24.00 -5.62
C LYS A 8 24.83 -22.60 -6.24
N LEU A 9 24.90 -21.56 -5.42
CA LEU A 9 24.96 -20.17 -5.89
C LEU A 9 26.17 -19.93 -6.79
N ALA A 10 27.36 -20.41 -6.40
CA ALA A 10 28.55 -20.28 -7.21
C ALA A 10 28.42 -20.97 -8.58
N ARG A 11 27.79 -22.16 -8.64
CA ARG A 11 27.52 -22.85 -9.91
C ARG A 11 26.51 -22.06 -10.78
N SER A 12 25.41 -21.60 -10.20
CA SER A 12 24.40 -20.81 -10.91
C SER A 12 24.96 -19.46 -11.38
N TYR A 13 25.88 -18.85 -10.63
CA TYR A 13 26.59 -17.65 -11.07
C TYR A 13 27.47 -17.94 -12.29
N ARG A 14 28.27 -19.04 -12.24
CA ARG A 14 29.16 -19.44 -13.33
C ARG A 14 28.40 -19.83 -14.61
N SER A 15 27.22 -20.47 -14.47
CA SER A 15 26.38 -20.84 -15.63
C SER A 15 25.56 -19.68 -16.22
N GLY A 16 25.57 -18.50 -15.57
CA GLY A 16 24.74 -17.36 -16.00
C GLY A 16 23.25 -17.48 -15.69
N ASP A 17 22.86 -18.46 -14.88
CA ASP A 17 21.46 -18.71 -14.51
C ASP A 17 20.91 -17.69 -13.51
N LEU A 18 21.78 -16.86 -12.91
CA LEU A 18 21.35 -15.86 -11.95
C LEU A 18 20.87 -14.59 -12.66
N THR A 19 19.66 -14.18 -12.37
CA THR A 19 19.14 -12.89 -12.82
C THR A 19 19.54 -11.81 -11.81
N ALA A 20 20.17 -10.74 -12.28
CA ALA A 20 20.51 -9.60 -11.44
C ALA A 20 19.25 -8.98 -10.83
N VAL A 21 19.28 -8.73 -9.52
CA VAL A 21 18.22 -8.03 -8.81
C VAL A 21 18.58 -6.56 -8.63
N TRP A 22 17.60 -5.70 -8.69
CA TRP A 22 17.81 -4.29 -8.36
C TRP A 22 18.07 -4.14 -6.86
N VAL A 23 19.18 -3.50 -6.53
CA VAL A 23 19.54 -3.14 -5.16
C VAL A 23 19.14 -1.68 -4.94
N PRO A 24 18.32 -1.38 -3.92
CA PRO A 24 17.94 0.00 -3.62
C PRO A 24 19.17 0.81 -3.20
N ASP A 25 19.19 2.08 -3.58
CA ASP A 25 20.14 3.03 -3.00
C ASP A 25 19.74 3.39 -1.55
N ALA A 26 20.63 4.11 -0.85
CA ALA A 26 20.43 4.46 0.55
C ALA A 26 19.15 5.27 0.80
N ALA A 27 18.74 6.13 -0.13
CA ALA A 27 17.53 6.95 0.01
C ALA A 27 16.25 6.09 -0.10
N HIS A 28 16.22 5.16 -1.05
CA HIS A 28 15.12 4.22 -1.19
C HIS A 28 15.04 3.26 0.01
N GLU A 29 16.17 2.79 0.52
CA GLU A 29 16.21 1.86 1.65
C GLU A 29 15.75 2.54 2.94
N ALA A 30 16.24 3.73 3.23
CA ALA A 30 15.80 4.53 4.39
C ALA A 30 14.29 4.81 4.34
N LEU A 31 13.76 5.19 3.18
CA LEU A 31 12.32 5.41 3.01
C LEU A 31 11.53 4.11 3.20
N ARG A 32 12.04 2.99 2.69
CA ARG A 32 11.43 1.66 2.85
C ARG A 32 11.34 1.24 4.31
N ASP A 33 12.40 1.44 5.07
CA ASP A 33 12.41 1.13 6.50
C ASP A 33 11.38 1.96 7.25
N LEU A 34 11.27 3.24 6.95
CA LEU A 34 10.33 4.14 7.60
C LEU A 34 8.86 3.77 7.31
N VAL A 35 8.50 3.48 6.05
CA VAL A 35 7.13 3.07 5.71
C VAL A 35 6.79 1.69 6.28
N ARG A 36 7.76 0.78 6.37
CA ARG A 36 7.60 -0.54 6.99
C ARG A 36 7.45 -0.43 8.51
N ALA A 37 8.23 0.44 9.18
CA ALA A 37 8.08 0.74 10.60
C ALA A 37 6.67 1.29 10.90
N ARG A 38 6.18 2.21 10.07
CA ARG A 38 4.81 2.74 10.18
C ARG A 38 3.76 1.62 10.00
N LEU A 39 3.96 0.70 9.05
CA LEU A 39 3.06 -0.43 8.85
C LEU A 39 3.06 -1.37 10.07
N ALA A 40 4.21 -1.65 10.67
CA ALA A 40 4.34 -2.43 11.89
C ALA A 40 3.58 -1.74 13.04
N ALA A 41 3.81 -0.44 13.25
CA ALA A 41 3.11 0.34 14.27
C ALA A 41 1.58 0.31 14.08
N LYS A 42 1.10 0.33 12.83
CA LYS A 42 -0.34 0.23 12.53
C LYS A 42 -0.93 -1.14 12.88
N ARG A 43 -0.14 -2.21 12.72
CA ARG A 43 -0.52 -3.56 13.14
C ARG A 43 -0.57 -3.67 14.67
N ASP A 44 0.40 -3.06 15.35
CA ASP A 44 0.43 -3.04 16.83
C ASP A 44 -0.76 -2.25 17.39
N GLN A 45 -1.09 -1.11 16.79
CA GLN A 45 -2.30 -0.35 17.13
C GLN A 45 -3.58 -1.20 16.99
N LEU A 46 -3.68 -1.96 15.91
CA LEU A 46 -4.83 -2.85 15.71
C LEU A 46 -4.89 -3.94 16.76
N ARG A 47 -3.75 -4.54 17.15
CA ARG A 47 -3.67 -5.55 18.21
C ARG A 47 -4.07 -4.97 19.56
N ALA A 48 -3.58 -3.78 19.93
CA ALA A 48 -3.95 -3.08 21.15
C ALA A 48 -5.47 -2.82 21.22
N ARG A 49 -6.03 -2.31 20.11
CA ARG A 49 -7.48 -2.12 19.96
C ARG A 49 -8.27 -3.42 20.13
N HIS A 50 -7.81 -4.51 19.56
CA HIS A 50 -8.45 -5.82 19.71
C HIS A 50 -8.40 -6.32 21.14
N ARG A 51 -7.26 -6.17 21.85
CA ARG A 51 -7.14 -6.55 23.28
C ARG A 51 -8.17 -5.81 24.11
N LEU A 52 -8.24 -4.50 24.01
CA LEU A 52 -9.20 -3.69 24.75
C LEU A 52 -10.65 -4.06 24.40
N SER A 53 -10.98 -4.18 23.10
CA SER A 53 -12.34 -4.57 22.70
C SER A 53 -12.76 -5.94 23.24
N LYS A 54 -11.86 -6.92 23.23
CA LYS A 54 -12.16 -8.27 23.73
C LYS A 54 -12.25 -8.32 25.25
N PHE A 55 -11.46 -7.51 25.96
CA PHE A 55 -11.56 -7.34 27.40
C PHE A 55 -12.94 -6.75 27.77
N LEU A 56 -13.34 -5.64 27.16
CA LEU A 56 -14.65 -5.03 27.40
C LEU A 56 -15.81 -5.99 27.10
N LEU A 57 -15.74 -6.68 25.94
CA LEU A 57 -16.77 -7.64 25.55
C LEU A 57 -16.92 -8.79 26.55
N ARG A 58 -15.80 -9.35 27.02
CA ARG A 58 -15.80 -10.44 28.02
C ARG A 58 -16.49 -10.05 29.31
N HIS A 59 -16.39 -8.78 29.69
CA HIS A 59 -17.02 -8.23 30.87
C HIS A 59 -18.39 -7.58 30.62
N GLY A 60 -19.03 -7.86 29.48
CA GLY A 60 -20.36 -7.37 29.15
C GLY A 60 -20.44 -5.85 28.91
N ARG A 61 -19.29 -5.16 28.82
CA ARG A 61 -19.25 -3.72 28.57
C ARG A 61 -19.44 -3.45 27.07
N ARG A 62 -20.66 -3.08 26.68
CA ARG A 62 -21.04 -2.81 25.30
C ARG A 62 -20.97 -1.32 24.99
N THR A 63 -20.46 -1.01 23.78
CA THR A 63 -20.44 0.37 23.28
C THR A 63 -21.87 0.95 23.26
N PRO A 64 -22.10 2.18 23.76
CA PRO A 64 -23.41 2.83 23.72
C PRO A 64 -23.93 2.95 22.28
N GLU A 65 -25.25 2.88 22.14
CA GLU A 65 -25.93 3.03 20.86
C GLU A 65 -25.55 4.37 20.19
N GLY A 66 -25.38 4.39 18.87
CA GLY A 66 -24.96 5.58 18.14
C GLY A 66 -23.50 6.02 18.34
N THR A 67 -22.67 5.20 19.01
CA THR A 67 -21.23 5.48 19.20
C THR A 67 -20.39 4.53 18.35
N ASN A 68 -19.63 5.10 17.39
CA ASN A 68 -18.69 4.31 16.60
C ASN A 68 -17.42 4.01 17.39
N ALA A 69 -16.93 2.77 17.31
CA ALA A 69 -15.69 2.37 17.98
C ALA A 69 -14.49 3.22 17.52
N TRP A 70 -13.59 3.52 18.44
CA TRP A 70 -12.32 4.24 18.22
C TRP A 70 -12.46 5.72 17.82
N THR A 71 -13.63 6.30 18.04
CA THR A 71 -13.84 7.76 18.01
C THR A 71 -13.48 8.36 19.35
N GLU A 72 -13.29 9.68 19.43
CA GLU A 72 -13.08 10.40 20.69
C GLU A 72 -14.23 10.14 21.69
N LYS A 73 -15.48 10.13 21.20
CA LYS A 73 -16.66 9.78 22.01
C LYS A 73 -16.55 8.38 22.61
N TYR A 74 -16.07 7.41 21.83
CA TYR A 74 -15.86 6.04 22.31
C TYR A 74 -14.77 5.99 23.39
N LEU A 75 -13.63 6.61 23.16
CA LEU A 75 -12.53 6.63 24.13
C LEU A 75 -12.93 7.38 25.41
N HIS A 76 -13.67 8.47 25.28
CA HIS A 76 -14.23 9.17 26.44
C HIS A 76 -15.14 8.26 27.26
N TRP A 77 -16.08 7.57 26.61
CA TRP A 77 -16.94 6.59 27.28
C TRP A 77 -16.14 5.50 28.01
N VAL A 78 -15.12 4.93 27.36
CA VAL A 78 -14.27 3.91 28.00
C VAL A 78 -13.58 4.46 29.25
N LYS A 79 -13.12 5.70 29.21
CA LYS A 79 -12.38 6.36 30.32
C LYS A 79 -13.28 6.78 31.48
N THR A 80 -14.53 7.15 31.21
CA THR A 80 -15.36 7.82 32.21
C THR A 80 -16.56 7.02 32.67
N ALA A 81 -17.04 6.06 31.90
CA ALA A 81 -18.25 5.31 32.20
C ALA A 81 -18.02 3.80 32.38
N VAL A 82 -16.83 3.29 32.02
CA VAL A 82 -16.51 1.88 32.22
C VAL A 82 -15.73 1.74 33.53
N HIS A 83 -16.34 1.06 34.52
CA HIS A 83 -15.74 0.78 35.81
C HIS A 83 -15.92 -0.68 36.15
N PHE A 84 -15.01 -1.20 36.96
CA PHE A 84 -15.01 -2.56 37.47
C PHE A 84 -14.93 -2.56 39.02
N GLU A 85 -15.59 -3.52 39.65
CA GLU A 85 -15.54 -3.68 41.11
C GLU A 85 -14.16 -4.16 41.60
N HIS A 86 -13.48 -4.97 40.78
CA HIS A 86 -12.17 -5.51 41.13
C HIS A 86 -11.05 -4.59 40.69
N THR A 87 -10.21 -4.14 41.61
CA THR A 87 -9.04 -3.29 41.34
C THR A 87 -8.13 -3.86 40.21
N ALA A 88 -7.94 -5.19 40.19
CA ALA A 88 -7.14 -5.83 39.16
C ALA A 88 -7.72 -5.64 37.72
N GLN A 89 -9.04 -5.54 37.59
CA GLN A 89 -9.69 -5.26 36.30
C GLN A 89 -9.56 -3.78 35.93
N GLU A 90 -9.64 -2.86 36.88
CA GLU A 90 -9.39 -1.42 36.66
C GLU A 90 -7.95 -1.18 36.20
N VAL A 91 -6.97 -1.82 36.83
CA VAL A 91 -5.56 -1.75 36.40
C VAL A 91 -5.41 -2.29 34.99
N THR A 92 -6.06 -3.41 34.66
CA THR A 92 -6.01 -4.01 33.32
C THR A 92 -6.66 -3.11 32.28
N LEU A 93 -7.79 -2.46 32.61
CA LEU A 93 -8.44 -1.49 31.72
C LEU A 93 -7.51 -0.30 31.41
N SER A 94 -6.91 0.25 32.46
CA SER A 94 -5.97 1.37 32.39
C SER A 94 -4.77 1.02 31.52
N ASP A 95 -4.16 -0.15 31.72
CA ASP A 95 -3.04 -0.65 30.90
C ASP A 95 -3.39 -0.76 29.42
N TYR A 96 -4.52 -1.40 29.10
CA TYR A 96 -4.96 -1.53 27.70
C TYR A 96 -5.32 -0.20 27.04
N LEU A 97 -5.84 0.77 27.78
CA LEU A 97 -6.08 2.13 27.29
C LEU A 97 -4.77 2.82 26.97
N HIS A 98 -3.78 2.78 27.88
CA HIS A 98 -2.46 3.36 27.65
C HIS A 98 -1.77 2.72 26.43
N GLU A 99 -1.88 1.40 26.27
CA GLU A 99 -1.36 0.72 25.07
C GLU A 99 -1.98 1.24 23.76
N VAL A 100 -3.31 1.45 23.74
CA VAL A 100 -4.01 1.99 22.55
C VAL A 100 -3.55 3.41 22.25
N GLU A 101 -3.41 4.26 23.26
CA GLU A 101 -2.96 5.65 23.13
C GLU A 101 -1.51 5.71 22.65
N HIS A 102 -0.61 5.01 23.33
CA HIS A 102 0.80 4.93 22.93
C HIS A 102 1.00 4.43 21.50
N ALA A 103 0.24 3.39 21.11
CA ALA A 103 0.29 2.90 19.74
C ALA A 103 -0.24 3.92 18.71
N ALA A 104 -1.25 4.73 19.09
CA ALA A 104 -1.76 5.81 18.22
C ALA A 104 -0.72 6.93 18.06
N GLU A 105 -0.09 7.35 19.15
CA GLU A 105 0.99 8.35 19.13
C GLU A 105 2.19 7.89 18.32
N ARG A 106 2.58 6.61 18.42
CA ARG A 106 3.66 6.02 17.64
C ARG A 106 3.35 6.09 16.13
N VAL A 107 2.12 5.76 15.72
CA VAL A 107 1.68 5.88 14.33
C VAL A 107 1.77 7.34 13.87
N ALA A 108 1.22 8.28 14.62
CA ALA A 108 1.23 9.70 14.29
C ALA A 108 2.65 10.27 14.17
N ARG A 109 3.57 9.87 15.06
CA ARG A 109 4.97 10.25 15.01
C ARG A 109 5.64 9.76 13.73
N LEU A 110 5.44 8.48 13.36
CA LEU A 110 6.01 7.91 12.14
C LEU A 110 5.41 8.53 10.87
N GLU A 111 4.13 8.91 10.88
CA GLU A 111 3.50 9.63 9.76
C GLU A 111 4.14 11.01 9.57
N ARG A 112 4.37 11.78 10.64
CA ARG A 112 5.12 13.05 10.57
C ARG A 112 6.57 12.86 10.07
N SER A 113 7.22 11.77 10.50
CA SER A 113 8.57 11.45 10.01
C SER A 113 8.59 11.11 8.52
N ILE A 114 7.53 10.45 8.01
CA ILE A 114 7.38 10.20 6.56
C ILE A 114 7.20 11.52 5.81
N ASP A 115 6.37 12.44 6.31
CA ASP A 115 6.15 13.74 5.68
C ASP A 115 7.47 14.52 5.59
N ALA A 116 8.23 14.59 6.67
CA ALA A 116 9.55 15.24 6.69
C ALA A 116 10.57 14.53 5.75
N ALA A 117 10.53 13.21 5.68
CA ALA A 117 11.41 12.46 4.80
C ALA A 117 11.11 12.74 3.31
N ILE A 118 9.84 12.94 2.93
CA ILE A 118 9.46 13.27 1.55
C ILE A 118 10.10 14.58 1.11
N ASP A 119 10.16 15.59 1.97
CA ASP A 119 10.75 16.89 1.66
C ASP A 119 12.26 16.79 1.39
N ALA A 120 12.94 15.83 2.01
CA ALA A 120 14.36 15.56 1.82
C ALA A 120 14.69 14.63 0.64
N LEU A 121 13.69 14.02 -0.02
CA LEU A 121 13.92 13.10 -1.14
C LEU A 121 14.48 13.82 -2.38
N PRO A 122 15.23 13.09 -3.24
CA PRO A 122 15.61 13.59 -4.55
C PRO A 122 14.40 14.06 -5.37
N ALA A 123 14.57 15.14 -6.13
CA ALA A 123 13.49 15.77 -6.90
C ALA A 123 12.75 14.77 -7.81
N LYS A 124 13.48 13.81 -8.42
CA LYS A 124 12.90 12.75 -9.27
C LYS A 124 11.91 11.87 -8.48
N MET A 125 12.28 11.46 -7.28
CA MET A 125 11.40 10.62 -6.42
C MET A 125 10.15 11.40 -5.99
N ARG A 126 10.32 12.66 -5.57
CA ARG A 126 9.18 13.53 -5.18
C ARG A 126 8.20 13.71 -6.32
N ALA A 127 8.70 14.00 -7.52
CA ALA A 127 7.84 14.18 -8.70
C ALA A 127 7.03 12.93 -9.04
N VAL A 128 7.62 11.75 -8.92
CA VAL A 128 6.87 10.48 -9.11
C VAL A 128 5.82 10.29 -8.01
N ILE A 129 6.17 10.55 -6.74
CA ILE A 129 5.23 10.48 -5.62
C ILE A 129 4.04 11.43 -5.83
N ASP A 130 4.30 12.66 -6.27
CA ASP A 130 3.23 13.64 -6.55
C ASP A 130 2.36 13.19 -7.72
N ALA A 131 2.96 12.71 -8.80
CA ALA A 131 2.23 12.23 -9.97
C ALA A 131 1.34 11.02 -9.66
N LEU A 132 1.81 10.07 -8.87
CA LEU A 132 1.03 8.90 -8.47
C LEU A 132 -0.20 9.27 -7.65
N GLN A 133 -0.18 10.38 -6.91
CA GLN A 133 -1.33 10.88 -6.16
C GLN A 133 -2.47 11.38 -7.05
N SER A 134 -2.24 11.56 -8.36
CA SER A 134 -3.30 11.85 -9.33
C SER A 134 -4.27 10.68 -9.52
N LEU A 135 -3.83 9.45 -9.22
CA LEU A 135 -4.65 8.26 -9.29
C LEU A 135 -5.63 8.19 -8.12
N ARG A 136 -6.89 7.87 -8.43
CA ARG A 136 -7.90 7.63 -7.40
C ARG A 136 -7.51 6.45 -6.51
N GLY A 137 -7.67 6.61 -5.20
CA GLY A 137 -7.29 5.59 -4.21
C GLY A 137 -5.82 5.60 -3.80
N ILE A 138 -4.98 6.41 -4.46
CA ILE A 138 -3.57 6.60 -4.10
C ILE A 138 -3.40 8.01 -3.51
N ALA A 139 -3.26 8.10 -2.20
CA ALA A 139 -2.86 9.32 -1.49
C ALA A 139 -1.35 9.26 -1.18
N GLN A 140 -0.82 10.30 -0.55
CA GLN A 140 0.60 10.47 -0.26
C GLN A 140 1.26 9.22 0.33
N LEU A 141 0.72 8.67 1.42
CA LEU A 141 1.27 7.49 2.07
C LEU A 141 1.33 6.26 1.13
N SER A 142 0.29 6.09 0.30
CA SER A 142 0.27 5.00 -0.68
C SER A 142 1.30 5.22 -1.78
N ALA A 143 1.43 6.44 -2.28
CA ALA A 143 2.41 6.80 -3.31
C ALA A 143 3.85 6.61 -2.80
N VAL A 144 4.14 7.09 -1.58
CA VAL A 144 5.44 6.91 -0.90
C VAL A 144 5.75 5.42 -0.70
N THR A 145 4.77 4.63 -0.23
CA THR A 145 4.96 3.19 -0.07
C THR A 145 5.26 2.50 -1.40
N ILE A 146 4.56 2.86 -2.48
CA ILE A 146 4.81 2.33 -3.82
C ILE A 146 6.25 2.67 -4.24
N MET A 147 6.66 3.94 -4.10
CA MET A 147 8.00 4.38 -4.46
C MET A 147 9.09 3.66 -3.66
N ALA A 148 8.92 3.55 -2.34
CA ALA A 148 9.85 2.86 -1.46
C ALA A 148 10.00 1.36 -1.78
N GLU A 149 8.91 0.69 -2.13
CA GLU A 149 8.92 -0.75 -2.41
C GLU A 149 9.34 -1.09 -3.84
N VAL A 150 9.09 -0.19 -4.79
CA VAL A 150 9.36 -0.41 -6.22
C VAL A 150 10.71 0.16 -6.63
N GLY A 151 11.11 1.32 -6.10
CA GLY A 151 12.22 2.09 -6.62
C GLY A 151 11.88 2.74 -7.95
N GLU A 152 12.82 2.76 -8.88
CA GLU A 152 12.58 3.32 -10.22
C GLU A 152 11.61 2.47 -11.02
N LEU A 153 10.56 3.11 -11.55
CA LEU A 153 9.54 2.43 -12.37
C LEU A 153 10.06 2.12 -13.77
N SER A 154 10.99 2.92 -14.30
CA SER A 154 11.62 2.71 -15.60
C SER A 154 12.53 1.48 -15.67
N ARG A 155 12.93 0.90 -14.52
CA ARG A 155 13.65 -0.37 -14.50
C ARG A 155 12.83 -1.57 -15.01
N PHE A 156 11.53 -1.42 -15.06
CA PHE A 156 10.64 -2.39 -15.68
C PHE A 156 10.36 -1.97 -17.14
N GLU A 157 10.81 -2.73 -18.08
CA GLU A 157 10.60 -2.46 -19.50
C GLU A 157 9.12 -2.48 -19.89
N HIS A 158 8.34 -3.31 -19.17
CA HIS A 158 6.93 -3.51 -19.46
C HIS A 158 6.11 -3.64 -18.16
N PRO A 159 4.87 -3.09 -18.11
CA PRO A 159 4.03 -3.13 -16.91
C PRO A 159 3.73 -4.54 -16.39
N ARG A 160 3.80 -5.57 -17.22
CA ARG A 160 3.66 -6.97 -16.77
C ARG A 160 4.77 -7.40 -15.83
N GLN A 161 5.98 -6.87 -15.97
CA GLN A 161 7.09 -7.15 -15.05
C GLN A 161 6.79 -6.57 -13.64
N LEU A 162 6.24 -5.35 -13.54
CA LEU A 162 5.78 -4.79 -12.28
C LEU A 162 4.63 -5.59 -11.66
N MET A 163 3.70 -6.09 -12.48
CA MET A 163 2.62 -6.98 -12.02
C MET A 163 3.20 -8.29 -11.47
N ALA A 164 4.18 -8.88 -12.13
CA ALA A 164 4.88 -10.08 -11.66
C ALA A 164 5.66 -9.80 -10.37
N TYR A 165 6.39 -8.68 -10.31
CA TYR A 165 7.12 -8.24 -9.12
C TYR A 165 6.21 -8.10 -7.88
N SER A 166 4.96 -7.68 -8.07
CA SER A 166 3.97 -7.62 -6.98
C SER A 166 3.35 -8.99 -6.61
N GLY A 167 3.55 -10.01 -7.44
CA GLY A 167 2.87 -11.30 -7.30
C GLY A 167 1.35 -11.25 -7.55
N ALA A 168 0.88 -10.24 -8.28
CA ALA A 168 -0.53 -10.11 -8.67
C ALA A 168 -0.87 -10.83 -9.99
N VAL A 169 0.06 -11.59 -10.55
CA VAL A 169 -0.16 -12.44 -11.73
C VAL A 169 -0.79 -13.77 -11.33
N SER A 170 -1.66 -14.29 -12.19
CA SER A 170 -2.24 -15.62 -11.99
C SER A 170 -1.16 -16.68 -12.07
N SER A 171 -1.23 -17.68 -11.18
CA SER A 171 -0.49 -18.92 -11.38
C SER A 171 -1.04 -19.63 -12.61
N GLU A 172 -0.17 -20.22 -13.39
CA GLU A 172 -0.53 -20.97 -14.58
C GLU A 172 0.01 -22.40 -14.48
N HIS A 173 -0.89 -23.36 -14.69
CA HIS A 173 -0.60 -24.78 -14.71
C HIS A 173 -1.12 -25.33 -16.05
N THR A 174 -0.54 -24.83 -17.14
CA THR A 174 -0.92 -25.22 -18.49
C THR A 174 -0.09 -26.39 -18.95
N SER A 175 -0.74 -27.44 -19.45
CA SER A 175 -0.09 -28.56 -20.11
C SER A 175 -0.80 -28.83 -21.44
N GLY A 176 -0.08 -28.78 -22.54
CA GLY A 176 -0.63 -28.94 -23.89
C GLY A 176 -1.70 -27.89 -24.21
N GLU A 177 -2.84 -28.31 -24.74
CA GLU A 177 -3.95 -27.43 -25.10
C GLU A 177 -4.79 -26.94 -23.90
N ARG A 178 -4.59 -27.48 -22.71
CA ARG A 178 -5.42 -27.21 -21.53
C ARG A 178 -4.85 -26.09 -20.69
N VAL A 179 -5.41 -24.87 -20.88
CA VAL A 179 -5.02 -23.69 -20.06
C VAL A 179 -5.70 -23.74 -18.70
N ARG A 180 -4.93 -23.94 -17.62
CA ARG A 180 -5.38 -23.86 -16.24
C ARG A 180 -4.76 -22.64 -15.55
N ARG A 181 -5.59 -21.60 -15.30
CA ARG A 181 -5.19 -20.42 -14.52
C ARG A 181 -5.75 -20.53 -13.11
N GLY A 182 -4.85 -20.46 -12.13
CA GLY A 182 -5.18 -20.49 -10.71
C GLY A 182 -5.34 -19.08 -10.10
N ALA A 183 -5.24 -19.03 -8.78
CA ALA A 183 -5.21 -17.78 -8.02
C ALA A 183 -3.94 -16.97 -8.35
N ILE A 184 -3.82 -15.75 -7.79
CA ILE A 184 -2.57 -14.98 -7.90
C ILE A 184 -1.40 -15.73 -7.23
N SER A 185 -0.21 -15.64 -7.82
CA SER A 185 0.99 -16.37 -7.38
C SER A 185 1.39 -16.03 -5.94
N LYS A 186 1.13 -14.78 -5.51
CA LYS A 186 1.58 -14.20 -4.23
C LYS A 186 3.10 -14.19 -4.04
N THR A 187 3.86 -14.69 -5.00
CA THR A 187 5.33 -14.59 -5.06
C THR A 187 5.70 -13.13 -5.37
N GLY A 188 6.61 -12.53 -4.60
CA GLY A 188 7.05 -11.15 -4.82
C GLY A 188 6.62 -10.19 -3.72
N ASN A 189 6.63 -8.89 -4.02
CA ASN A 189 6.48 -7.85 -3.01
C ASN A 189 5.05 -7.77 -2.43
N ALA A 190 4.89 -8.27 -1.21
CA ALA A 190 3.61 -8.31 -0.50
C ALA A 190 3.13 -6.92 -0.06
N HIS A 191 4.05 -5.98 0.23
CA HIS A 191 3.70 -4.61 0.63
C HIS A 191 3.09 -3.85 -0.54
N LEU A 192 3.72 -3.92 -1.72
CA LEU A 192 3.19 -3.35 -2.96
C LEU A 192 1.83 -3.95 -3.30
N ARG A 193 1.72 -5.28 -3.28
CA ARG A 193 0.46 -5.97 -3.58
C ARG A 193 -0.67 -5.51 -2.67
N ARG A 194 -0.43 -5.42 -1.36
CA ARG A 194 -1.42 -4.98 -0.38
C ARG A 194 -1.91 -3.57 -0.66
N ILE A 195 -0.98 -2.61 -0.82
CA ILE A 195 -1.34 -1.20 -1.00
C ILE A 195 -2.13 -0.98 -2.29
N VAL A 196 -1.77 -1.69 -3.36
CA VAL A 196 -2.46 -1.58 -4.66
C VAL A 196 -3.85 -2.21 -4.61
N VAL A 197 -4.03 -3.32 -3.91
CA VAL A 197 -5.36 -3.92 -3.70
C VAL A 197 -6.24 -3.02 -2.84
N GLU A 198 -5.70 -2.39 -1.79
CA GLU A 198 -6.42 -1.41 -1.00
C GLU A 198 -6.84 -0.19 -1.84
N ALA A 199 -5.94 0.37 -2.65
CA ALA A 199 -6.24 1.48 -3.54
C ALA A 199 -7.32 1.11 -4.59
N ALA A 200 -7.31 -0.14 -5.05
CA ALA A 200 -8.24 -0.62 -6.06
C ALA A 200 -9.72 -0.63 -5.61
N TRP A 201 -9.99 -0.67 -4.30
CA TRP A 201 -11.37 -0.53 -3.78
C TRP A 201 -12.04 0.78 -4.17
N ALA A 202 -11.28 1.84 -4.43
CA ALA A 202 -11.82 3.12 -4.86
C ALA A 202 -12.53 3.06 -6.22
N TYR A 203 -12.14 2.12 -7.08
CA TYR A 203 -12.70 1.97 -8.44
C TYR A 203 -14.04 1.22 -8.50
N ARG A 204 -14.58 0.79 -7.35
CA ARG A 204 -15.98 0.34 -7.26
C ARG A 204 -16.98 1.46 -7.52
N HIS A 205 -16.60 2.70 -7.27
CA HIS A 205 -17.41 3.88 -7.46
C HIS A 205 -17.25 4.42 -8.90
N ARG A 206 -18.30 5.04 -9.43
CA ARG A 206 -18.29 5.69 -10.75
C ARG A 206 -17.14 6.70 -10.85
N PRO A 207 -16.56 6.88 -12.06
CA PRO A 207 -15.51 7.88 -12.28
C PRO A 207 -15.99 9.28 -11.86
N ALA A 208 -15.19 9.93 -11.03
CA ALA A 208 -15.44 11.31 -10.60
C ALA A 208 -14.15 11.91 -10.00
N VAL A 209 -14.02 13.22 -10.13
CA VAL A 209 -12.93 14.00 -9.53
C VAL A 209 -13.53 14.87 -8.42
N GLY A 210 -13.50 14.35 -7.19
CA GLY A 210 -13.93 15.12 -6.01
C GLY A 210 -12.87 16.12 -5.57
N LYS A 211 -13.23 17.05 -4.66
CA LYS A 211 -12.35 18.16 -4.20
C LYS A 211 -10.94 17.70 -3.80
N THR A 212 -10.83 16.67 -2.98
CA THR A 212 -9.53 16.16 -2.50
C THR A 212 -8.65 15.61 -3.63
N LEU A 213 -9.24 14.92 -4.62
CA LEU A 213 -8.50 14.41 -5.77
C LEU A 213 -8.09 15.55 -6.69
N ALA A 214 -8.97 16.53 -6.94
CA ALA A 214 -8.67 17.72 -7.73
C ALA A 214 -7.48 18.52 -7.16
N LEU A 215 -7.42 18.68 -5.84
CA LEU A 215 -6.28 19.34 -5.18
C LEU A 215 -4.96 18.61 -5.43
N ARG A 216 -4.96 17.27 -5.35
CA ARG A 216 -3.74 16.49 -5.64
C ARG A 216 -3.35 16.56 -7.11
N GLN A 217 -4.31 16.55 -8.02
CA GLN A 217 -4.07 16.63 -9.47
C GLN A 217 -3.51 17.98 -9.92
N ARG A 218 -3.69 19.07 -9.16
CA ARG A 218 -3.09 20.39 -9.46
C ARG A 218 -1.57 20.36 -9.54
N ARG A 219 -0.91 19.41 -8.87
CA ARG A 219 0.55 19.24 -8.89
C ARG A 219 1.05 18.37 -10.04
N SER A 220 0.15 17.82 -10.86
CA SER A 220 0.47 16.91 -11.95
C SER A 220 0.31 17.57 -13.31
N SER A 221 1.10 17.13 -14.30
CA SER A 221 0.96 17.58 -15.67
C SER A 221 -0.39 17.16 -16.29
N PRO A 222 -0.85 17.87 -17.34
CA PRO A 222 -2.06 17.46 -18.07
C PRO A 222 -2.00 16.02 -18.60
N ALA A 223 -0.83 15.56 -19.02
CA ALA A 223 -0.62 14.18 -19.49
C ALA A 223 -0.88 13.17 -18.37
N VAL A 224 -0.35 13.42 -17.16
CA VAL A 224 -0.56 12.57 -15.98
C VAL A 224 -2.03 12.55 -15.56
N THR A 225 -2.71 13.71 -15.54
CA THR A 225 -4.14 13.78 -15.21
C THR A 225 -5.02 13.08 -16.23
N ALA A 226 -4.67 13.15 -17.51
CA ALA A 226 -5.36 12.38 -18.56
C ALA A 226 -5.18 10.86 -18.40
N MET A 227 -3.98 10.39 -18.05
CA MET A 227 -3.74 8.98 -17.72
C MET A 227 -4.54 8.55 -16.48
N ALA A 228 -4.61 9.39 -15.45
CA ALA A 228 -5.38 9.12 -14.24
C ALA A 228 -6.90 9.05 -14.52
N TRP A 229 -7.42 9.90 -15.39
CA TRP A 229 -8.81 9.84 -15.82
C TRP A 229 -9.10 8.58 -16.63
N LYS A 230 -8.21 8.22 -17.56
CA LYS A 230 -8.29 6.96 -18.32
C LYS A 230 -8.30 5.76 -17.38
N ALA A 231 -7.47 5.78 -16.32
CA ALA A 231 -7.44 4.75 -15.29
C ALA A 231 -8.80 4.63 -14.59
N GLN A 232 -9.42 5.74 -14.16
CA GLN A 232 -10.72 5.71 -13.49
C GLN A 232 -11.79 5.03 -14.35
N ASN A 233 -11.91 5.43 -15.61
CA ASN A 233 -12.90 4.88 -16.52
C ASN A 233 -12.67 3.38 -16.76
N ARG A 234 -11.46 3.00 -17.14
CA ARG A 234 -11.13 1.62 -17.45
C ARG A 234 -11.28 0.69 -16.25
N LEU A 235 -10.77 1.09 -15.09
CA LEU A 235 -10.78 0.25 -13.89
C LEU A 235 -12.19 0.12 -13.32
N HIS A 236 -13.00 1.18 -13.36
CA HIS A 236 -14.42 1.08 -12.99
C HIS A 236 -15.19 0.14 -13.92
N GLN A 237 -15.04 0.27 -15.23
CA GLN A 237 -15.66 -0.63 -16.20
C GLN A 237 -15.22 -2.09 -15.98
N ARG A 238 -13.93 -2.29 -15.67
CA ARG A 238 -13.41 -3.62 -15.32
C ARG A 238 -14.07 -4.17 -14.07
N TYR A 239 -14.19 -3.34 -13.03
CA TYR A 239 -14.87 -3.72 -11.78
C TYR A 239 -16.31 -4.11 -12.04
N ALA A 240 -17.09 -3.24 -12.68
CA ALA A 240 -18.51 -3.47 -12.99
C ALA A 240 -18.74 -4.75 -13.81
N ARG A 241 -17.92 -4.96 -14.86
CA ARG A 241 -18.00 -6.16 -15.71
C ARG A 241 -17.72 -7.45 -14.94
N LEU A 242 -16.74 -7.45 -14.04
CA LEU A 242 -16.42 -8.65 -13.25
C LEU A 242 -17.51 -8.96 -12.23
N ILE A 243 -18.06 -7.95 -11.57
CA ILE A 243 -19.19 -8.11 -10.64
C ILE A 243 -20.42 -8.62 -11.41
N GLY A 244 -20.74 -8.03 -12.58
CA GLY A 244 -21.85 -8.49 -13.42
C GLY A 244 -21.70 -9.93 -13.93
N ARG A 245 -20.47 -10.47 -13.96
CA ARG A 245 -20.17 -11.88 -14.24
C ARG A 245 -20.19 -12.79 -12.99
N GLY A 246 -20.70 -12.32 -11.87
CA GLY A 246 -20.78 -13.09 -10.63
C GLY A 246 -19.47 -13.28 -9.87
N LYS A 247 -18.39 -12.57 -10.22
CA LYS A 247 -17.14 -12.68 -9.45
C LYS A 247 -17.28 -11.99 -8.08
N CYS A 248 -16.74 -12.60 -7.03
CA CYS A 248 -16.77 -12.00 -5.71
C CYS A 248 -15.93 -10.70 -5.66
N LYS A 249 -16.30 -9.79 -4.74
CA LYS A 249 -15.69 -8.45 -4.62
C LYS A 249 -14.18 -8.52 -4.44
N GLN A 250 -13.66 -9.45 -3.63
CA GLN A 250 -12.24 -9.59 -3.33
C GLN A 250 -11.42 -9.99 -4.56
N GLN A 251 -11.92 -10.97 -5.34
CA GLN A 251 -11.28 -11.36 -6.61
C GLN A 251 -11.32 -10.22 -7.63
N THR A 252 -12.45 -9.51 -7.71
CA THR A 252 -12.63 -8.36 -8.59
C THR A 252 -11.66 -7.25 -8.27
N VAL A 253 -11.54 -6.85 -7.01
CA VAL A 253 -10.60 -5.81 -6.57
C VAL A 253 -9.14 -6.22 -6.83
N THR A 254 -8.79 -7.47 -6.63
CA THR A 254 -7.45 -7.98 -6.94
C THR A 254 -7.15 -7.87 -8.44
N ALA A 255 -8.12 -8.20 -9.30
CA ALA A 255 -7.97 -8.07 -10.75
C ALA A 255 -7.86 -6.60 -11.21
N VAL A 256 -8.61 -5.70 -10.57
CA VAL A 256 -8.52 -4.24 -10.78
C VAL A 256 -7.16 -3.72 -10.30
N GLY A 257 -6.70 -4.14 -9.12
CA GLY A 257 -5.38 -3.78 -8.59
C GLY A 257 -4.24 -4.18 -9.51
N ARG A 258 -4.32 -5.35 -10.13
CA ARG A 258 -3.36 -5.77 -11.14
C ARG A 258 -3.32 -4.80 -12.35
N GLU A 259 -4.47 -4.36 -12.87
CA GLU A 259 -4.51 -3.36 -13.95
C GLU A 259 -4.06 -1.98 -13.47
N LEU A 260 -4.32 -1.61 -12.21
CA LEU A 260 -3.85 -0.36 -11.60
C LEU A 260 -2.31 -0.26 -11.60
N LEU A 261 -1.60 -1.38 -11.39
CA LEU A 261 -0.14 -1.42 -11.52
C LEU A 261 0.34 -0.97 -12.91
N GLY A 262 -0.42 -1.25 -13.96
CA GLY A 262 -0.11 -0.78 -15.31
C GLY A 262 -0.18 0.75 -15.43
N PHE A 263 -1.13 1.39 -14.77
CA PHE A 263 -1.24 2.86 -14.73
C PHE A 263 -0.20 3.49 -13.82
N ILE A 264 0.13 2.87 -12.69
CA ILE A 264 1.24 3.27 -11.81
C ILE A 264 2.55 3.27 -12.61
N TRP A 265 2.82 2.19 -13.32
CA TRP A 265 4.00 2.08 -14.19
C TRP A 265 4.02 3.16 -15.26
N ALA A 266 2.92 3.34 -16.00
CA ALA A 266 2.85 4.30 -17.09
C ALA A 266 3.09 5.75 -16.64
N ILE A 267 2.49 6.14 -15.50
CA ILE A 267 2.68 7.48 -14.92
C ILE A 267 4.12 7.64 -14.42
N GLY A 268 4.65 6.68 -13.68
CA GLY A 268 6.00 6.78 -13.15
C GLY A 268 7.06 6.86 -14.25
N VAL A 269 6.99 5.97 -15.25
CA VAL A 269 7.92 5.99 -16.39
C VAL A 269 7.83 7.29 -17.18
N HIS A 270 6.61 7.82 -17.36
CA HIS A 270 6.42 9.12 -18.03
C HIS A 270 7.15 10.24 -17.30
N VAL A 271 6.95 10.37 -15.98
CA VAL A 271 7.59 11.40 -15.16
C VAL A 271 9.11 11.22 -15.10
N GLU A 272 9.59 9.99 -14.92
CA GLU A 272 11.02 9.68 -14.89
C GLU A 272 11.70 10.04 -16.19
N ARG A 273 11.06 9.82 -17.35
CA ARG A 273 11.56 10.19 -18.67
C ARG A 273 11.56 11.70 -18.89
N GLU A 274 10.48 12.40 -18.54
CA GLU A 274 10.42 13.87 -18.66
C GLU A 274 11.55 14.56 -17.87
N LEU A 275 11.87 14.07 -16.68
CA LEU A 275 12.94 14.60 -15.86
C LEU A 275 14.35 14.22 -16.34
N SER A 276 14.48 13.11 -17.05
CA SER A 276 15.76 12.68 -17.64
C SER A 276 16.09 13.44 -18.93
N VAL A 277 15.07 13.91 -19.67
CA VAL A 277 15.22 14.66 -20.93
C VAL A 277 15.44 16.16 -20.70
N ARG A 278 15.01 16.72 -19.56
CA ARG A 278 15.30 18.14 -19.22
C ARG A 278 16.79 18.25 -18.88
N PRO A 279 17.63 18.91 -19.73
CA PRO A 279 19.02 19.17 -19.37
C PRO A 279 19.03 19.96 -18.07
N ARG A 280 20.00 19.65 -17.20
CA ARG A 280 20.33 20.52 -16.05
C ARG A 280 20.59 21.91 -16.61
N GLN A 281 19.58 22.77 -16.58
CA GLN A 281 19.83 24.19 -16.69
C GLN A 281 20.66 24.55 -15.46
N ALA A 282 21.90 24.95 -15.75
CA ALA A 282 22.91 25.28 -14.79
C ALA A 282 22.37 26.32 -13.79
N ALA A 283 22.62 26.04 -12.52
CA ALA A 283 22.61 27.07 -11.48
C ALA A 283 23.80 27.98 -11.64
#